data_cb93c568d597aefcc80abf49c9ef0bfa
#
_entry.id   cb93c568d597aefcc80abf49c9ef0bfa
#
_cell.length_a   1.000
_cell.length_b   1.000
_cell.length_c   1.000
_cell.angle_alpha   90.00
_cell.angle_beta   90.00
_cell.angle_gamma   90.00
#
_symmetry.space_group_name_H-M   'P 1'
#
loop_
_entity.id
_entity.type
_entity.pdbx_description
1 polymer ?
#
loop_
_entity_poly.entity_id
_entity_poly.type
_entity_poly.pdbx_seq_one_letter_code
_entity_poly.pdbx_strand_id
1 'polypeptide(L)'
;MIKVTLSNEILKYITEIDKNRYKASEVSLPIAVASKLRKISKKKSSYASTKIEGNPLSEKQVDEVIDSDERKHYLKPEQEVRNYFLALNYLEEKAAKKERFSKKLILDVQKYVEKGASKEKIGLRGPMPPGVLFAVYDSQTGNPDYIPPEYIDISDLL
;
A
#
# COMPACT_ATOMS: atom_id res chain seq x y z
N MET A 1 10.99 9.31 -19.01
CA MET A 1 9.92 8.48 -19.60
C MET A 1 10.37 7.02 -19.54
N ILE A 2 9.63 6.17 -18.86
CA ILE A 2 9.95 4.73 -18.75
C ILE A 2 9.66 4.08 -20.10
N LYS A 3 10.68 3.48 -20.72
CA LYS A 3 10.51 2.70 -21.95
C LYS A 3 10.06 1.29 -21.56
N VAL A 4 8.86 0.91 -21.93
CA VAL A 4 8.32 -0.45 -21.72
C VAL A 4 8.37 -1.18 -23.06
N THR A 5 9.05 -2.32 -23.10
CA THR A 5 9.05 -3.22 -24.26
C THR A 5 8.00 -4.31 -24.02
N LEU A 6 6.99 -4.37 -24.88
CA LEU A 6 5.97 -5.42 -24.82
C LEU A 6 6.50 -6.69 -25.50
N SER A 7 6.80 -7.72 -24.71
CA SER A 7 7.12 -9.05 -25.24
C SER A 7 5.84 -9.84 -25.54
N ASN A 8 5.94 -10.87 -26.38
CA ASN A 8 4.81 -11.78 -26.65
C ASN A 8 4.29 -12.45 -25.38
N GLU A 9 5.15 -12.69 -24.41
CA GLU A 9 4.76 -13.25 -23.11
C GLU A 9 3.92 -12.25 -22.29
N ILE A 10 4.32 -10.98 -22.25
CA ILE A 10 3.55 -9.91 -21.59
C ILE A 10 2.18 -9.77 -22.26
N LEU A 11 2.10 -9.78 -23.59
CA LEU A 11 0.83 -9.72 -24.32
C LEU A 11 -0.07 -10.91 -24.01
N LYS A 12 0.50 -12.11 -23.90
CA LYS A 12 -0.24 -13.31 -23.49
C LYS A 12 -0.85 -13.13 -22.09
N TYR A 13 -0.07 -12.68 -21.11
CA TYR A 13 -0.58 -12.45 -19.75
C TYR A 13 -1.63 -11.34 -19.69
N ILE A 14 -1.46 -10.25 -20.41
CA ILE A 14 -2.48 -9.20 -20.51
C ILE A 14 -3.80 -9.80 -21.06
N THR A 15 -3.74 -10.60 -22.12
CA THR A 15 -4.92 -11.24 -22.70
C THR A 15 -5.60 -12.20 -21.71
N GLU A 16 -4.83 -12.99 -20.96
CA GLU A 16 -5.36 -13.88 -19.93
C GLU A 16 -6.02 -13.09 -18.77
N ILE A 17 -5.41 -11.98 -18.35
CA ILE A 17 -5.97 -11.09 -17.32
C ILE A 17 -7.31 -10.52 -17.81
N ASP A 18 -7.37 -9.99 -19.01
CA ASP A 18 -8.61 -9.41 -19.56
C ASP A 18 -9.71 -10.45 -19.72
N LYS A 19 -9.38 -11.66 -20.18
CA LYS A 19 -10.31 -12.78 -20.24
C LYS A 19 -10.87 -13.16 -18.86
N ASN A 20 -10.00 -13.18 -17.84
CA ASN A 20 -10.41 -13.50 -16.46
C ASN A 20 -11.23 -12.37 -15.84
N ARG A 21 -10.88 -11.10 -16.11
CA ARG A 21 -11.68 -9.94 -15.70
C ARG A 21 -13.09 -9.98 -16.33
N TYR A 22 -13.16 -10.27 -17.61
CA TYR A 22 -14.46 -10.42 -18.30
C TYR A 22 -15.30 -11.52 -17.64
N LYS A 23 -14.76 -12.73 -17.45
CA LYS A 23 -15.44 -13.81 -16.77
C LYS A 23 -15.91 -13.44 -15.36
N ALA A 24 -15.09 -12.73 -14.62
CA ALA A 24 -15.43 -12.27 -13.27
C ALA A 24 -16.56 -11.23 -13.29
N SER A 25 -16.63 -10.37 -14.32
CA SER A 25 -17.71 -9.38 -14.47
C SER A 25 -19.07 -9.99 -14.80
N GLU A 26 -19.08 -11.17 -15.40
CA GLU A 26 -20.31 -11.94 -15.70
C GLU A 26 -20.93 -12.57 -14.43
N VAL A 27 -20.15 -12.67 -13.34
CA VAL A 27 -20.63 -13.26 -12.09
C VAL A 27 -21.41 -12.21 -11.29
N SER A 28 -22.73 -12.34 -11.27
CA SER A 28 -23.60 -11.53 -10.41
C SER A 28 -23.54 -12.06 -8.98
N LEU A 29 -22.91 -11.30 -8.08
CA LEU A 29 -22.88 -11.63 -6.65
C LEU A 29 -23.92 -10.82 -5.87
N PRO A 30 -24.67 -11.44 -4.95
CA PRO A 30 -25.49 -10.70 -4.00
C PRO A 30 -24.64 -9.67 -3.24
N ILE A 31 -25.19 -8.48 -2.98
CA ILE A 31 -24.47 -7.35 -2.34
C ILE A 31 -23.81 -7.78 -1.03
N ALA A 32 -24.50 -8.56 -0.22
CA ALA A 32 -23.98 -9.05 1.06
C ALA A 32 -22.74 -9.96 0.87
N VAL A 33 -22.75 -10.83 -0.15
CA VAL A 33 -21.62 -11.71 -0.47
C VAL A 33 -20.44 -10.88 -0.99
N ALA A 34 -20.68 -9.95 -1.91
CA ALA A 34 -19.66 -9.06 -2.43
C ALA A 34 -19.00 -8.23 -1.31
N SER A 35 -19.80 -7.68 -0.38
CA SER A 35 -19.30 -6.92 0.78
C SER A 35 -18.42 -7.78 1.70
N LYS A 36 -18.88 -9.01 2.01
CA LYS A 36 -18.10 -9.97 2.81
C LYS A 36 -16.77 -10.32 2.15
N LEU A 37 -16.77 -10.61 0.86
CA LEU A 37 -15.55 -10.93 0.11
C LEU A 37 -14.57 -9.76 0.07
N ARG A 38 -15.06 -8.52 -0.10
CA ARG A 38 -14.22 -7.31 -0.03
C ARG A 38 -13.57 -7.15 1.35
N LYS A 39 -14.32 -7.36 2.43
CA LYS A 39 -13.78 -7.30 3.79
C LYS A 39 -12.68 -8.35 3.99
N ILE A 40 -12.91 -9.61 3.59
CA ILE A 40 -11.92 -10.69 3.67
C ILE A 40 -10.68 -10.34 2.84
N SER A 41 -10.85 -9.86 1.62
CA SER A 41 -9.74 -9.45 0.75
C SER A 41 -8.90 -8.34 1.39
N LYS A 42 -9.53 -7.31 1.96
CA LYS A 42 -8.81 -6.22 2.66
C LYS A 42 -8.04 -6.72 3.87
N LYS A 43 -8.59 -7.64 4.66
CA LYS A 43 -7.89 -8.27 5.79
C LYS A 43 -6.65 -9.03 5.34
N LYS A 44 -6.79 -9.90 4.31
CA LYS A 44 -5.66 -10.62 3.74
C LYS A 44 -4.59 -9.69 3.16
N SER A 45 -5.01 -8.63 2.49
CA SER A 45 -4.10 -7.61 1.96
C SER A 45 -3.35 -6.90 3.10
N SER A 46 -4.06 -6.56 4.18
CA SER A 46 -3.43 -5.93 5.35
C SER A 46 -2.41 -6.85 6.01
N TYR A 47 -2.75 -8.13 6.20
CA TYR A 47 -1.81 -9.13 6.70
C TYR A 47 -0.57 -9.28 5.80
N ALA A 48 -0.79 -9.53 4.50
CA ALA A 48 0.30 -9.80 3.58
C ALA A 48 1.26 -8.60 3.44
N SER A 49 0.72 -7.39 3.31
CA SER A 49 1.53 -6.18 3.13
C SER A 49 2.33 -5.84 4.40
N THR A 50 1.70 -5.88 5.58
CA THR A 50 2.44 -5.59 6.82
C THR A 50 3.44 -6.72 7.16
N LYS A 51 3.15 -7.97 6.75
CA LYS A 51 4.07 -9.10 6.93
C LYS A 51 5.35 -8.94 6.12
N ILE A 52 5.27 -8.44 4.89
CA ILE A 52 6.43 -8.12 4.04
C ILE A 52 7.32 -7.07 4.72
N GLU A 53 6.72 -6.10 5.43
CA GLU A 53 7.43 -5.07 6.20
C GLU A 53 7.92 -5.55 7.58
N GLY A 54 7.81 -6.86 7.86
CA GLY A 54 8.31 -7.47 9.09
C GLY A 54 7.36 -7.46 10.28
N ASN A 55 6.07 -7.14 10.09
CA ASN A 55 5.09 -7.19 11.17
C ASN A 55 4.98 -8.63 11.73
N PRO A 56 5.09 -8.83 13.07
CA PRO A 56 5.15 -10.16 13.66
C PRO A 56 3.80 -10.88 13.79
N LEU A 57 2.68 -10.16 13.61
CA LEU A 57 1.35 -10.73 13.82
C LEU A 57 1.04 -11.86 12.85
N SER A 58 0.33 -12.88 13.33
CA SER A 58 -0.25 -13.94 12.51
C SER A 58 -1.54 -13.46 11.84
N GLU A 59 -1.97 -14.14 10.77
CA GLU A 59 -3.23 -13.80 10.07
C GLU A 59 -4.43 -13.77 11.03
N LYS A 60 -4.51 -14.72 11.97
CA LYS A 60 -5.57 -14.77 12.98
C LYS A 60 -5.55 -13.54 13.90
N GLN A 61 -4.38 -13.11 14.36
CA GLN A 61 -4.25 -11.92 15.19
C GLN A 61 -4.62 -10.64 14.41
N VAL A 62 -4.28 -10.58 13.12
CA VAL A 62 -4.70 -9.49 12.23
C VAL A 62 -6.23 -9.45 12.11
N ASP A 63 -6.89 -10.59 11.95
CA ASP A 63 -8.35 -10.67 11.92
C ASP A 63 -8.98 -10.17 13.23
N GLU A 64 -8.42 -10.58 14.37
CA GLU A 64 -8.87 -10.14 15.69
C GLU A 64 -8.70 -8.62 15.90
N VAL A 65 -7.57 -8.05 15.45
CA VAL A 65 -7.33 -6.60 15.52
C VAL A 65 -8.31 -5.82 14.66
N ILE A 66 -8.60 -6.28 13.45
CA ILE A 66 -9.51 -5.60 12.51
C ILE A 66 -10.97 -5.73 12.94
N ASP A 67 -11.37 -6.88 13.49
CA ASP A 67 -12.74 -7.13 13.93
C ASP A 67 -13.05 -6.61 15.34
N SER A 68 -12.02 -6.27 16.12
CA SER A 68 -12.23 -5.70 17.45
C SER A 68 -12.78 -4.27 17.39
N ASP A 69 -13.52 -3.90 18.41
CA ASP A 69 -13.93 -2.52 18.63
C ASP A 69 -12.73 -1.59 18.77
N GLU A 70 -12.95 -0.31 18.52
CA GLU A 70 -11.89 0.68 18.62
C GLU A 70 -11.37 0.78 20.06
N ARG A 71 -10.06 0.58 20.23
CA ARG A 71 -9.39 0.68 21.53
C ARG A 71 -8.67 2.03 21.65
N LYS A 72 -8.49 2.51 22.88
CA LYS A 72 -7.70 3.74 23.13
C LYS A 72 -6.20 3.57 22.80
N HIS A 73 -5.69 2.36 22.96
CA HIS A 73 -4.27 2.06 22.73
C HIS A 73 -4.13 0.73 22.00
N TYR A 74 -3.25 0.73 21.00
CA TYR A 74 -2.79 -0.43 20.25
C TYR A 74 -1.30 -0.60 20.44
N LEU A 75 -0.81 -1.83 20.45
CA LEU A 75 0.61 -2.09 20.26
C LEU A 75 1.02 -1.68 18.85
N LYS A 76 2.29 -1.30 18.64
CA LYS A 76 2.76 -0.83 17.34
C LYS A 76 2.39 -1.78 16.18
N PRO A 77 2.61 -3.12 16.26
CA PRO A 77 2.19 -4.03 15.18
C PRO A 77 0.68 -4.04 14.92
N GLU A 78 -0.14 -3.93 15.96
CA GLU A 78 -1.60 -3.86 15.82
C GLU A 78 -2.02 -2.55 15.15
N GLN A 79 -1.38 -1.43 15.53
CA GLN A 79 -1.63 -0.13 14.95
C GLN A 79 -1.29 -0.09 13.46
N GLU A 80 -0.16 -0.67 13.05
CA GLU A 80 0.26 -0.77 11.65
C GLU A 80 -0.79 -1.50 10.80
N VAL A 81 -1.25 -2.66 11.25
CA VAL A 81 -2.28 -3.45 10.57
C VAL A 81 -3.60 -2.68 10.47
N ARG A 82 -4.04 -2.08 11.57
CA ARG A 82 -5.27 -1.29 11.60
C ARG A 82 -5.20 -0.09 10.67
N ASN A 83 -4.08 0.61 10.68
CA ASN A 83 -3.82 1.75 9.80
C ASN A 83 -3.89 1.36 8.34
N TYR A 84 -3.26 0.25 7.98
CA TYR A 84 -3.29 -0.26 6.61
C TYR A 84 -4.71 -0.60 6.17
N PHE A 85 -5.47 -1.30 7.00
CA PHE A 85 -6.87 -1.62 6.73
C PHE A 85 -7.74 -0.37 6.55
N LEU A 86 -7.55 0.66 7.40
CA LEU A 86 -8.24 1.94 7.29
C LEU A 86 -7.84 2.71 6.03
N ALA A 87 -6.56 2.66 5.63
CA ALA A 87 -6.10 3.24 4.37
C ALA A 87 -6.76 2.58 3.16
N LEU A 88 -6.93 1.25 3.17
CA LEU A 88 -7.69 0.55 2.11
C LEU A 88 -9.16 0.96 2.05
N ASN A 89 -9.81 1.15 3.21
CA ASN A 89 -11.19 1.65 3.25
C ASN A 89 -11.30 3.07 2.68
N TYR A 90 -10.36 3.94 3.04
CA TYR A 90 -10.28 5.31 2.50
C TYR A 90 -10.11 5.29 0.97
N LEU A 91 -9.21 4.47 0.45
CA LEU A 91 -9.00 4.32 -1.00
C LEU A 91 -10.24 3.79 -1.72
N GLU A 92 -10.94 2.81 -1.13
CA GLU A 92 -12.20 2.30 -1.69
C GLU A 92 -13.29 3.39 -1.78
N GLU A 93 -13.40 4.22 -0.73
CA GLU A 93 -14.31 5.37 -0.73
C GLU A 93 -13.97 6.38 -1.84
N LYS A 94 -12.68 6.71 -1.99
CA LYS A 94 -12.20 7.62 -3.04
C LYS A 94 -12.43 7.06 -4.43
N ALA A 95 -12.18 5.78 -4.63
CA ALA A 95 -12.44 5.10 -5.89
C ALA A 95 -13.95 5.08 -6.25
N ALA A 96 -14.82 4.85 -5.26
CA ALA A 96 -16.27 4.90 -5.46
C ALA A 96 -16.74 6.30 -5.89
N LYS A 97 -16.10 7.35 -5.39
CA LYS A 97 -16.35 8.76 -5.79
C LYS A 97 -15.66 9.13 -7.11
N LYS A 98 -14.94 8.19 -7.75
CA LYS A 98 -14.16 8.42 -8.98
C LYS A 98 -13.14 9.56 -8.83
N GLU A 99 -12.60 9.75 -7.62
CA GLU A 99 -11.57 10.74 -7.37
C GLU A 99 -10.31 10.40 -8.19
N ARG A 100 -9.72 11.41 -8.80
CA ARG A 100 -8.53 11.23 -9.63
C ARG A 100 -7.30 11.00 -8.76
N PHE A 101 -6.38 10.19 -9.27
CA PHE A 101 -5.07 10.04 -8.65
C PHE A 101 -4.36 11.40 -8.57
N SER A 102 -3.80 11.72 -7.41
CA SER A 102 -3.17 13.01 -7.15
C SER A 102 -2.13 12.89 -6.04
N LYS A 103 -1.18 13.83 -6.01
CA LYS A 103 -0.22 13.98 -4.92
C LYS A 103 -0.92 14.09 -3.55
N LYS A 104 -2.04 14.84 -3.49
CA LYS A 104 -2.84 14.94 -2.26
C LYS A 104 -3.32 13.56 -1.78
N LEU A 105 -3.82 12.72 -2.70
CA LEU A 105 -4.29 11.38 -2.35
C LEU A 105 -3.15 10.51 -1.78
N ILE A 106 -1.94 10.58 -2.36
CA ILE A 106 -0.75 9.86 -1.84
C ILE A 106 -0.45 10.30 -0.40
N LEU A 107 -0.39 11.61 -0.16
CA LEU A 107 -0.09 12.16 1.16
C LEU A 107 -1.18 11.84 2.20
N ASP A 108 -2.44 11.83 1.77
CA ASP A 108 -3.55 11.46 2.65
C ASP A 108 -3.48 9.96 3.02
N VAL A 109 -3.15 9.07 2.07
CA VAL A 109 -2.92 7.64 2.35
C VAL A 109 -1.75 7.45 3.33
N GLN A 110 -0.63 8.16 3.12
CA GLN A 110 0.50 8.12 4.04
C GLN A 110 0.10 8.49 5.47
N LYS A 111 -0.74 9.54 5.65
CA LYS A 111 -1.25 9.92 6.98
C LYS A 111 -2.03 8.78 7.66
N TYR A 112 -2.81 8.01 6.88
CA TYR A 112 -3.50 6.85 7.43
C TYR A 112 -2.53 5.76 7.88
N VAL A 113 -1.56 5.42 7.03
CA VAL A 113 -0.60 4.34 7.29
C VAL A 113 0.30 4.67 8.50
N GLU A 114 0.80 5.90 8.60
CA GLU A 114 1.76 6.31 9.62
C GLU A 114 1.11 6.76 10.94
N LYS A 115 -0.21 6.88 11.02
CA LYS A 115 -0.93 7.40 12.20
C LYS A 115 -0.62 6.62 13.47
N GLY A 116 0.15 7.20 14.38
CA GLY A 116 0.49 6.58 15.66
C GLY A 116 1.46 5.38 15.57
N ALA A 117 1.86 4.96 14.38
CA ALA A 117 2.81 3.87 14.15
C ALA A 117 4.23 4.39 13.98
N SER A 118 4.41 5.53 13.33
CA SER A 118 5.70 6.19 13.14
C SER A 118 5.82 7.48 13.95
N LYS A 119 7.04 7.78 14.39
CA LYS A 119 7.41 9.08 14.99
C LYS A 119 7.93 10.06 13.94
N GLU A 120 8.12 9.61 12.71
CA GLU A 120 8.64 10.42 11.62
C GLU A 120 7.60 11.42 11.11
N LYS A 121 8.08 12.49 10.49
CA LYS A 121 7.20 13.49 9.88
C LYS A 121 6.46 12.86 8.69
N ILE A 122 5.15 12.95 8.72
CA ILE A 122 4.30 12.61 7.58
C ILE A 122 4.49 13.68 6.50
N GLY A 123 4.68 13.25 5.26
CA GLY A 123 4.82 14.15 4.13
C GLY A 123 6.00 13.79 3.22
N LEU A 124 6.33 14.68 2.32
CA LEU A 124 7.50 14.50 1.46
C LEU A 124 8.78 14.61 2.30
N ARG A 125 9.78 13.83 1.90
CA ARG A 125 11.10 13.86 2.51
C ARG A 125 11.68 15.29 2.42
N GLY A 126 12.28 15.73 3.52
CA GLY A 126 13.05 16.97 3.57
C GLY A 126 14.54 16.76 3.25
N PRO A 127 15.37 17.83 3.40
CA PRO A 127 16.80 17.73 3.19
C PRO A 127 17.42 16.73 4.16
N MET A 128 18.39 15.96 3.65
CA MET A 128 19.20 15.07 4.49
C MET A 128 20.28 15.87 5.23
N PRO A 129 20.71 15.43 6.42
CA PRO A 129 21.86 16.01 7.09
C PRO A 129 23.12 15.99 6.20
N PRO A 130 24.01 16.97 6.30
CA PRO A 130 25.26 16.98 5.54
C PRO A 130 26.06 15.68 5.72
N GLY A 131 26.50 15.10 4.61
CA GLY A 131 27.28 13.85 4.60
C GLY A 131 26.44 12.58 4.72
N VAL A 132 25.12 12.67 4.80
CA VAL A 132 24.22 11.51 4.81
C VAL A 132 23.65 11.28 3.41
N LEU A 133 23.98 10.14 2.81
CA LEU A 133 23.39 9.70 1.54
C LEU A 133 22.16 8.84 1.83
N PHE A 134 21.01 9.24 1.29
CA PHE A 134 19.82 8.41 1.30
C PHE A 134 19.87 7.48 0.08
N ALA A 135 20.14 6.21 0.30
CA ALA A 135 20.29 5.24 -0.77
C ALA A 135 19.84 3.85 -0.31
N VAL A 136 19.49 3.01 -1.27
CA VAL A 136 19.37 1.56 -1.06
C VAL A 136 20.74 0.95 -1.37
N TYR A 137 21.26 0.16 -0.47
CA TYR A 137 22.58 -0.44 -0.60
C TYR A 137 22.45 -1.93 -0.92
N ASP A 138 23.26 -2.41 -1.83
CA ASP A 138 23.47 -3.84 -2.04
C ASP A 138 24.09 -4.45 -0.79
N SER A 139 23.46 -5.50 -0.25
CA SER A 139 23.88 -6.13 1.00
C SER A 139 25.20 -6.93 0.91
N GLN A 140 25.64 -7.29 -0.31
CA GLN A 140 26.85 -8.07 -0.54
C GLN A 140 28.06 -7.17 -0.81
N THR A 141 27.85 -6.11 -1.59
CA THR A 141 28.95 -5.23 -2.02
C THR A 141 29.09 -3.96 -1.17
N GLY A 142 28.03 -3.57 -0.43
CA GLY A 142 27.98 -2.33 0.31
C GLY A 142 27.88 -1.08 -0.56
N ASN A 143 27.76 -1.22 -1.87
CA ASN A 143 27.61 -0.12 -2.80
C ASN A 143 26.15 0.34 -2.91
N PRO A 144 25.88 1.63 -3.20
CA PRO A 144 24.54 2.09 -3.47
C PRO A 144 24.01 1.47 -4.76
N ASP A 145 22.94 0.69 -4.64
CA ASP A 145 22.21 0.08 -5.76
C ASP A 145 21.19 1.05 -6.37
N TYR A 146 20.59 1.89 -5.52
CA TYR A 146 19.66 2.92 -5.93
C TYR A 146 19.78 4.18 -5.07
N ILE A 147 19.91 5.32 -5.71
CA ILE A 147 19.91 6.64 -5.07
C ILE A 147 18.61 7.34 -5.49
N PRO A 148 17.68 7.58 -4.55
CA PRO A 148 16.45 8.31 -4.85
C PRO A 148 16.75 9.75 -5.29
N PRO A 149 15.80 10.39 -6.01
CA PRO A 149 15.89 11.79 -6.37
C PRO A 149 16.16 12.70 -5.15
N GLU A 150 16.79 13.84 -5.37
CA GLU A 150 16.92 14.84 -4.33
C GLU A 150 15.56 15.31 -3.81
N TYR A 151 15.51 15.72 -2.52
CA TYR A 151 14.24 16.11 -1.88
C TYR A 151 13.53 17.28 -2.60
N ILE A 152 14.31 18.14 -3.23
CA ILE A 152 13.79 19.31 -3.95
C ILE A 152 13.02 18.91 -5.23
N ASP A 153 13.42 17.81 -5.87
CA ASP A 153 12.83 17.33 -7.12
C ASP A 153 11.58 16.45 -6.90
N ILE A 154 11.37 15.96 -5.69
CA ILE A 154 10.27 15.03 -5.39
C ILE A 154 8.92 15.66 -5.74
N SER A 155 8.76 16.96 -5.49
CA SER A 155 7.50 17.64 -5.77
C SER A 155 7.10 17.64 -7.22
N ASP A 156 8.08 17.71 -8.12
CA ASP A 156 7.88 17.79 -9.57
C ASP A 156 7.80 16.41 -10.23
N LEU A 157 8.29 15.39 -9.54
CA LEU A 157 8.23 14.00 -9.97
C LEU A 157 6.92 13.28 -9.60
N LEU A 158 6.13 13.85 -8.68
CA LEU A 158 4.83 13.36 -8.22
C LEU A 158 3.66 14.12 -8.88
#